data_a33943ab7742e6a3f278e0732da73261
#
_entry.id   a33943ab7742e6a3f278e0732da73261
#
_cell.length_a   1.000
_cell.length_b   1.000
_cell.length_c   1.000
_cell.angle_alpha   90.00
_cell.angle_beta   90.00
_cell.angle_gamma   90.00
#
_symmetry.space_group_name_H-M   'P 1'
#
loop_
_entity.id
_entity.type
_entity.pdbx_description
1 polymer ?
#
loop_
_entity_poly.entity_id
_entity_poly.type
_entity_poly.pdbx_seq_one_letter_code
_entity_poly.pdbx_strand_id
1 'polypeptide(L)'
;MIDRVPPFALVLAGVTSVQLGAALARTMFDDLGPSGTSLVRVFFAAVALLVLWRPDPRRYTWNELRYALAFGLVLGLMNLTFYLGLARLDLGVAVTIEFVGPLAVAVFASRRRLDLVWAALAAAGIVLLANPGGANSIDGLGVLYVLIAGGCWAAYILIAQSAGRVFPGSHGVAFAMAIAWLVPLAPGIADAGSSLLKPGLLASGAAVGLLSSAIPYSLETEALRRIPANVFGVLMSLEPAVAALAGFVVLGQDLGLREIVAIGFVVAASAGVSIATPPEA
;
A
#
# COMPACT_ATOMS: atom_id res chain seq x y z
N MET A 1 -1.48 26.19 -7.42
CA MET A 1 -1.50 26.22 -5.95
C MET A 1 -0.64 25.09 -5.38
N ILE A 2 -0.69 23.90 -5.93
CA ILE A 2 0.18 22.74 -5.56
C ILE A 2 1.67 23.04 -5.77
N ASP A 3 2.01 23.85 -6.79
CA ASP A 3 3.40 24.21 -7.12
C ASP A 3 4.15 24.95 -6.00
N ARG A 4 3.44 25.55 -5.06
CA ARG A 4 4.01 26.29 -3.91
C ARG A 4 4.20 25.41 -2.68
N VAL A 5 3.65 24.19 -2.68
CA VAL A 5 3.78 23.26 -1.54
C VAL A 5 5.14 22.57 -1.63
N PRO A 6 5.93 22.52 -0.55
CA PRO A 6 7.18 21.79 -0.53
C PRO A 6 6.98 20.31 -0.86
N PRO A 7 7.87 19.69 -1.67
CA PRO A 7 7.72 18.28 -2.08
C PRO A 7 7.61 17.31 -0.93
N PHE A 8 8.36 17.50 0.15
CA PHE A 8 8.27 16.64 1.34
C PHE A 8 6.89 16.69 1.98
N ALA A 9 6.22 17.84 1.97
CA ALA A 9 4.87 17.97 2.49
C ALA A 9 3.84 17.25 1.60
N LEU A 10 4.06 17.18 0.28
CA LEU A 10 3.24 16.40 -0.63
C LEU A 10 3.35 14.89 -0.33
N VAL A 11 4.56 14.38 -0.12
CA VAL A 11 4.78 12.97 0.23
C VAL A 11 4.13 12.64 1.58
N LEU A 12 4.38 13.44 2.60
CA LEU A 12 3.78 13.21 3.93
C LEU A 12 2.25 13.29 3.89
N ALA A 13 1.68 14.22 3.11
CA ALA A 13 0.24 14.30 2.92
C ALA A 13 -0.30 13.07 2.17
N GLY A 14 0.42 12.54 1.18
CA GLY A 14 0.09 11.30 0.47
C GLY A 14 0.09 10.10 1.42
N VAL A 15 1.18 9.88 2.13
CA VAL A 15 1.31 8.81 3.14
C VAL A 15 0.22 8.92 4.20
N THR A 16 -0.02 10.12 4.74
CA THR A 16 -1.07 10.34 5.73
C THR A 16 -2.46 10.03 5.16
N SER A 17 -2.72 10.43 3.92
CA SER A 17 -3.99 10.14 3.23
C SER A 17 -4.23 8.63 3.09
N VAL A 18 -3.20 7.85 2.67
CA VAL A 18 -3.30 6.39 2.56
C VAL A 18 -3.63 5.76 3.91
N GLN A 19 -2.90 6.14 4.97
CA GLN A 19 -3.06 5.52 6.28
C GLN A 19 -4.39 5.91 6.96
N LEU A 20 -4.85 7.14 6.79
CA LEU A 20 -6.21 7.54 7.21
C LEU A 20 -7.27 6.78 6.42
N GLY A 21 -7.08 6.60 5.12
CA GLY A 21 -7.96 5.78 4.30
C GLY A 21 -8.02 4.32 4.76
N ALA A 22 -6.87 3.73 5.13
CA ALA A 22 -6.82 2.37 5.67
C ALA A 22 -7.48 2.26 7.05
N ALA A 23 -7.28 3.25 7.94
CA ALA A 23 -7.93 3.30 9.23
C ALA A 23 -9.46 3.44 9.10
N LEU A 24 -9.94 4.33 8.21
CA LEU A 24 -11.37 4.45 7.91
C LEU A 24 -11.95 3.16 7.30
N ALA A 25 -11.20 2.52 6.41
CA ALA A 25 -11.62 1.23 5.84
C ALA A 25 -11.81 0.16 6.93
N ARG A 26 -10.94 0.14 7.94
CA ARG A 26 -11.05 -0.81 9.06
C ARG A 26 -12.36 -0.65 9.84
N THR A 27 -12.89 0.58 9.95
CA THR A 27 -14.19 0.84 10.62
C THR A 27 -15.39 0.29 9.84
N MET A 28 -15.21 -0.08 8.57
CA MET A 28 -16.29 -0.64 7.74
C MET A 28 -16.33 -2.18 7.79
N PHE A 29 -15.38 -2.83 8.47
CA PHE A 29 -15.26 -4.29 8.47
C PHE A 29 -16.44 -5.00 9.16
N ASP A 30 -17.06 -4.37 10.15
CA ASP A 30 -18.22 -4.93 10.85
C ASP A 30 -19.46 -5.01 9.94
N ASP A 31 -19.58 -4.08 8.98
CA ASP A 31 -20.71 -4.02 8.04
C ASP A 31 -20.47 -4.76 6.73
N LEU A 32 -19.25 -4.68 6.17
CA LEU A 32 -18.90 -5.18 4.83
C LEU A 32 -17.95 -6.38 4.85
N GLY A 33 -17.39 -6.71 6.00
CA GLY A 33 -16.23 -7.60 6.06
C GLY A 33 -14.97 -7.01 5.41
N PRO A 34 -13.80 -7.62 5.60
CA PRO A 34 -12.56 -7.15 4.99
C PRO A 34 -12.57 -7.25 3.46
N SER A 35 -13.10 -8.35 2.89
CA SER A 35 -13.15 -8.51 1.43
C SER A 35 -14.15 -7.57 0.78
N GLY A 36 -15.31 -7.32 1.40
CA GLY A 36 -16.32 -6.38 0.91
C GLY A 36 -15.80 -4.94 0.96
N THR A 37 -15.10 -4.57 2.02
CA THR A 37 -14.46 -3.25 2.13
C THR A 37 -13.38 -3.06 1.07
N SER A 38 -12.55 -4.09 0.83
CA SER A 38 -11.57 -4.09 -0.26
C SER A 38 -12.23 -3.91 -1.62
N LEU A 39 -13.33 -4.65 -1.88
CA LEU A 39 -14.11 -4.55 -3.11
C LEU A 39 -14.59 -3.12 -3.37
N VAL A 40 -15.29 -2.53 -2.41
CA VAL A 40 -15.89 -1.19 -2.57
C VAL A 40 -14.81 -0.13 -2.73
N ARG A 41 -13.73 -0.20 -1.93
CA ARG A 41 -12.58 0.71 -2.05
C ARG A 41 -11.94 0.66 -3.43
N VAL A 42 -11.56 -0.55 -3.88
CA VAL A 42 -10.84 -0.71 -5.16
C VAL A 42 -11.74 -0.35 -6.34
N PHE A 43 -13.05 -0.65 -6.26
CA PHE A 43 -14.03 -0.23 -7.26
C PHE A 43 -14.07 1.30 -7.42
N PHE A 44 -14.27 2.05 -6.33
CA PHE A 44 -14.31 3.51 -6.41
C PHE A 44 -12.96 4.13 -6.78
N ALA A 45 -11.85 3.53 -6.36
CA ALA A 45 -10.52 3.92 -6.82
C ALA A 45 -10.37 3.72 -8.35
N ALA A 46 -10.84 2.59 -8.88
CA ALA A 46 -10.84 2.33 -10.32
C ALA A 46 -11.69 3.36 -11.07
N VAL A 47 -12.92 3.63 -10.60
CA VAL A 47 -13.80 4.64 -11.21
C VAL A 47 -13.13 6.01 -11.21
N ALA A 48 -12.56 6.44 -10.08
CA ALA A 48 -11.89 7.74 -9.96
C ALA A 48 -10.71 7.86 -10.94
N LEU A 49 -9.84 6.85 -11.02
CA LEU A 49 -8.69 6.86 -11.91
C LEU A 49 -9.08 6.78 -13.39
N LEU A 50 -10.11 6.00 -13.73
CA LEU A 50 -10.62 5.95 -15.11
C LEU A 50 -11.25 7.28 -15.53
N VAL A 51 -11.98 7.95 -14.64
CA VAL A 51 -12.55 9.29 -14.93
C VAL A 51 -11.46 10.34 -15.05
N LEU A 52 -10.43 10.27 -14.21
CA LEU A 52 -9.32 11.24 -14.21
C LEU A 52 -8.42 11.11 -15.44
N TRP A 53 -8.00 9.87 -15.76
CA TRP A 53 -6.98 9.63 -16.80
C TRP A 53 -7.58 9.22 -18.14
N ARG A 54 -8.81 8.75 -18.21
CA ARG A 54 -9.58 8.36 -19.41
C ARG A 54 -8.75 7.57 -20.43
N PRO A 55 -8.08 6.47 -20.02
CA PRO A 55 -7.28 5.69 -20.95
C PRO A 55 -8.16 5.02 -21.99
N ASP A 56 -7.80 5.14 -23.29
CA ASP A 56 -8.50 4.47 -24.37
C ASP A 56 -7.82 3.13 -24.68
N PRO A 57 -8.46 1.97 -24.36
CA PRO A 57 -7.86 0.65 -24.57
C PRO A 57 -7.58 0.34 -26.05
N ARG A 58 -8.27 1.00 -26.98
CA ARG A 58 -8.11 0.79 -28.42
C ARG A 58 -6.77 1.29 -28.96
N ARG A 59 -6.06 2.10 -28.18
CA ARG A 59 -4.73 2.62 -28.52
C ARG A 59 -3.59 1.68 -28.20
N TYR A 60 -3.87 0.55 -27.55
CA TYR A 60 -2.87 -0.38 -27.05
C TYR A 60 -3.03 -1.75 -27.68
N THR A 61 -1.92 -2.41 -27.96
CA THR A 61 -1.85 -3.78 -28.44
C THR A 61 -2.16 -4.77 -27.30
N TRP A 62 -2.55 -6.00 -27.64
CA TRP A 62 -2.73 -7.05 -26.65
C TRP A 62 -1.46 -7.32 -25.82
N ASN A 63 -0.30 -7.23 -26.46
CA ASN A 63 0.99 -7.37 -25.77
C ASN A 63 1.24 -6.30 -24.70
N GLU A 64 0.72 -5.10 -24.88
CA GLU A 64 0.77 -4.02 -23.89
C GLU A 64 -0.29 -4.23 -22.82
N LEU A 65 -1.52 -4.56 -23.18
CA LEU A 65 -2.62 -4.75 -22.22
C LEU A 65 -2.37 -5.92 -21.26
N ARG A 66 -1.60 -6.95 -21.65
CA ARG A 66 -1.22 -8.04 -20.73
C ARG A 66 -0.39 -7.56 -19.54
N TYR A 67 0.41 -6.49 -19.68
CA TYR A 67 1.11 -5.88 -18.54
C TYR A 67 0.12 -5.23 -17.58
N ALA A 68 -0.90 -4.54 -18.09
CA ALA A 68 -1.97 -3.99 -17.26
C ALA A 68 -2.79 -5.10 -16.56
N LEU A 69 -3.01 -6.24 -17.24
CA LEU A 69 -3.67 -7.40 -16.65
C LEU A 69 -2.85 -7.99 -15.48
N ALA A 70 -1.57 -8.27 -15.70
CA ALA A 70 -0.69 -8.79 -14.65
C ALA A 70 -0.60 -7.80 -13.47
N PHE A 71 -0.45 -6.52 -13.77
CA PHE A 71 -0.39 -5.46 -12.78
C PHE A 71 -1.69 -5.38 -11.96
N GLY A 72 -2.85 -5.42 -12.63
CA GLY A 72 -4.15 -5.37 -11.96
C GLY A 72 -4.43 -6.58 -11.07
N LEU A 73 -4.07 -7.79 -11.52
CA LEU A 73 -4.21 -9.00 -10.71
C LEU A 73 -3.34 -8.95 -9.45
N VAL A 74 -2.08 -8.53 -9.59
CA VAL A 74 -1.16 -8.37 -8.45
C VAL A 74 -1.68 -7.29 -7.50
N LEU A 75 -2.12 -6.16 -8.02
CA LEU A 75 -2.66 -5.05 -7.22
C LEU A 75 -3.96 -5.43 -6.49
N GLY A 76 -4.83 -6.18 -7.15
CA GLY A 76 -6.06 -6.69 -6.56
C GLY A 76 -5.79 -7.69 -5.43
N LEU A 77 -4.85 -8.63 -5.65
CA LEU A 77 -4.44 -9.60 -4.63
C LEU A 77 -3.77 -8.91 -3.45
N MET A 78 -2.89 -7.95 -3.70
CA MET A 78 -2.26 -7.12 -2.67
C MET A 78 -3.31 -6.47 -1.77
N ASN A 79 -4.26 -5.75 -2.36
CA ASN A 79 -5.31 -5.07 -1.60
C ASN A 79 -6.19 -6.04 -0.82
N LEU A 80 -6.62 -7.16 -1.41
CA LEU A 80 -7.45 -8.16 -0.74
C LEU A 80 -6.71 -8.78 0.45
N THR A 81 -5.48 -9.25 0.25
CA THR A 81 -4.70 -9.90 1.31
C THR A 81 -4.28 -8.93 2.41
N PHE A 82 -3.97 -7.66 2.06
CA PHE A 82 -3.74 -6.63 3.07
C PHE A 82 -4.96 -6.44 3.98
N TYR A 83 -6.17 -6.34 3.44
CA TYR A 83 -7.39 -6.15 4.22
C TYR A 83 -7.74 -7.39 5.06
N LEU A 84 -7.51 -8.60 4.54
CA LEU A 84 -7.64 -9.83 5.32
C LEU A 84 -6.66 -9.87 6.50
N GLY A 85 -5.45 -9.38 6.30
CA GLY A 85 -4.45 -9.22 7.35
C GLY A 85 -4.82 -8.13 8.36
N LEU A 86 -5.28 -6.97 7.88
CA LEU A 86 -5.73 -5.84 8.71
C LEU A 86 -6.96 -6.18 9.57
N ALA A 87 -7.76 -7.17 9.19
CA ALA A 87 -8.83 -7.69 10.03
C ALA A 87 -8.33 -8.42 11.29
N ARG A 88 -7.05 -8.80 11.32
CA ARG A 88 -6.41 -9.65 12.34
C ARG A 88 -5.25 -8.97 13.07
N LEU A 89 -4.73 -7.89 12.51
CA LEU A 89 -3.55 -7.17 13.01
C LEU A 89 -3.87 -5.68 13.16
N ASP A 90 -3.18 -5.04 14.09
CA ASP A 90 -3.20 -3.59 14.19
C ASP A 90 -2.58 -2.95 12.95
N LEU A 91 -3.09 -1.76 12.56
CA LEU A 91 -2.73 -1.09 11.32
C LEU A 91 -1.22 -0.85 11.20
N GLY A 92 -0.60 -0.33 12.25
CA GLY A 92 0.85 -0.09 12.26
C GLY A 92 1.66 -1.38 12.10
N VAL A 93 1.22 -2.48 12.73
CA VAL A 93 1.85 -3.81 12.60
C VAL A 93 1.69 -4.34 11.19
N ALA A 94 0.49 -4.28 10.62
CA ALA A 94 0.21 -4.75 9.27
C ALA A 94 1.08 -4.02 8.24
N VAL A 95 1.08 -2.69 8.25
CA VAL A 95 1.89 -1.88 7.32
C VAL A 95 3.39 -2.12 7.50
N THR A 96 3.85 -2.31 8.74
CA THR A 96 5.27 -2.61 9.01
C THR A 96 5.71 -3.94 8.37
N ILE A 97 4.88 -4.98 8.47
CA ILE A 97 5.17 -6.28 7.87
C ILE A 97 5.07 -6.20 6.35
N GLU A 98 4.05 -5.53 5.80
CA GLU A 98 3.88 -5.34 4.36
C GLU A 98 5.08 -4.63 3.73
N PHE A 99 5.66 -3.68 4.42
CA PHE A 99 6.77 -2.86 3.95
C PHE A 99 8.07 -3.64 3.67
N VAL A 100 8.14 -4.90 4.11
CA VAL A 100 9.21 -5.84 3.72
C VAL A 100 9.28 -6.05 2.22
N GLY A 101 8.15 -5.98 1.52
CA GLY A 101 8.12 -6.12 0.06
C GLY A 101 8.96 -5.07 -0.67
N PRO A 102 8.67 -3.78 -0.54
CA PRO A 102 9.49 -2.70 -1.08
C PRO A 102 10.94 -2.74 -0.62
N LEU A 103 11.18 -3.03 0.66
CA LEU A 103 12.52 -3.16 1.21
C LEU A 103 13.30 -4.31 0.56
N ALA A 104 12.66 -5.46 0.34
CA ALA A 104 13.28 -6.58 -0.35
C ALA A 104 13.70 -6.19 -1.78
N VAL A 105 12.82 -5.52 -2.54
CA VAL A 105 13.17 -5.02 -3.88
C VAL A 105 14.39 -4.10 -3.82
N ALA A 106 14.43 -3.16 -2.89
CA ALA A 106 15.54 -2.23 -2.74
C ALA A 106 16.86 -2.93 -2.39
N VAL A 107 16.82 -3.90 -1.45
CA VAL A 107 18.01 -4.69 -1.04
C VAL A 107 18.50 -5.59 -2.18
N PHE A 108 17.61 -6.29 -2.89
CA PHE A 108 18.01 -7.19 -4.00
C PHE A 108 18.50 -6.41 -5.22
N ALA A 109 18.02 -5.20 -5.46
CA ALA A 109 18.54 -4.32 -6.52
C ALA A 109 19.93 -3.77 -6.18
N SER A 110 20.30 -3.72 -4.90
CA SER A 110 21.60 -3.22 -4.44
C SER A 110 22.68 -4.30 -4.49
N ARG A 111 23.94 -3.85 -4.70
CA ARG A 111 25.13 -4.69 -4.62
C ARG A 111 25.99 -4.41 -3.37
N ARG A 112 25.45 -3.65 -2.43
CA ARG A 112 26.20 -3.21 -1.24
C ARG A 112 26.02 -4.18 -0.09
N ARG A 113 27.12 -4.60 0.54
CA ARG A 113 27.07 -5.48 1.72
C ARG A 113 26.36 -4.82 2.92
N LEU A 114 26.39 -3.49 3.00
CA LEU A 114 25.68 -2.74 4.05
C LEU A 114 24.16 -2.95 4.00
N ASP A 115 23.59 -3.20 2.82
CA ASP A 115 22.15 -3.40 2.68
C ASP A 115 21.68 -4.74 3.27
N LEU A 116 22.60 -5.70 3.46
CA LEU A 116 22.33 -6.91 4.25
C LEU A 116 22.14 -6.58 5.75
N VAL A 117 22.79 -5.55 6.26
CA VAL A 117 22.59 -5.09 7.64
C VAL A 117 21.20 -4.48 7.79
N TRP A 118 20.77 -3.69 6.82
CA TRP A 118 19.41 -3.14 6.79
C TRP A 118 18.36 -4.23 6.68
N ALA A 119 18.58 -5.23 5.81
CA ALA A 119 17.69 -6.40 5.71
C ALA A 119 17.59 -7.18 7.03
N ALA A 120 18.74 -7.39 7.71
CA ALA A 120 18.76 -8.04 9.01
C ALA A 120 18.03 -7.24 10.09
N LEU A 121 18.15 -5.90 10.07
CA LEU A 121 17.46 -5.01 11.00
C LEU A 121 15.93 -5.07 10.80
N ALA A 122 15.46 -5.06 9.54
CA ALA A 122 14.05 -5.23 9.24
C ALA A 122 13.53 -6.61 9.66
N ALA A 123 14.28 -7.67 9.37
CA ALA A 123 13.94 -9.02 9.80
C ALA A 123 13.84 -9.11 11.34
N ALA A 124 14.76 -8.48 12.07
CA ALA A 124 14.71 -8.40 13.53
C ALA A 124 13.43 -7.66 14.02
N GLY A 125 13.05 -6.57 13.36
CA GLY A 125 11.79 -5.86 13.63
C GLY A 125 10.57 -6.76 13.47
N ILE A 126 10.50 -7.53 12.37
CA ILE A 126 9.37 -8.44 12.12
C ILE A 126 9.33 -9.59 13.14
N VAL A 127 10.47 -10.19 13.45
CA VAL A 127 10.55 -11.24 14.48
C VAL A 127 10.12 -10.68 15.84
N LEU A 128 10.49 -9.45 16.15
CA LEU A 128 10.07 -8.77 17.36
C LEU A 128 8.56 -8.53 17.38
N LEU A 129 7.95 -8.14 16.26
CA LEU A 129 6.49 -8.03 16.12
C LEU A 129 5.80 -9.39 16.28
N ALA A 130 6.28 -10.40 15.57
CA ALA A 130 5.69 -11.73 15.58
C ALA A 130 5.67 -12.36 16.97
N ASN A 131 6.62 -12.00 17.84
CA ASN A 131 6.73 -12.51 19.22
C ASN A 131 6.47 -14.05 19.33
N PRO A 132 7.18 -14.86 18.55
CA PRO A 132 6.91 -16.31 18.53
C PRO A 132 7.15 -16.92 19.93
N GLY A 133 6.11 -17.54 20.48
CA GLY A 133 6.15 -18.16 21.81
C GLY A 133 5.88 -17.23 22.98
N GLY A 134 5.58 -15.95 22.76
CA GLY A 134 5.14 -15.02 23.81
C GLY A 134 3.64 -15.16 24.14
N ALA A 135 3.24 -14.73 25.34
CA ALA A 135 1.85 -14.76 25.79
C ALA A 135 0.90 -13.93 24.90
N ASN A 136 1.44 -12.91 24.22
CA ASN A 136 0.74 -12.03 23.28
C ASN A 136 1.33 -12.18 21.86
N SER A 137 1.40 -13.42 21.34
CA SER A 137 1.79 -13.66 19.96
C SER A 137 0.74 -13.09 19.02
N ILE A 138 1.18 -12.42 17.94
CA ILE A 138 0.26 -11.92 16.92
C ILE A 138 -0.35 -13.06 16.10
N ASP A 139 -1.50 -12.81 15.48
CA ASP A 139 -2.20 -13.79 14.64
C ASP A 139 -1.32 -14.17 13.43
N GLY A 140 -0.87 -15.43 13.39
CA GLY A 140 0.02 -15.95 12.33
C GLY A 140 -0.63 -15.94 10.95
N LEU A 141 -1.97 -16.10 10.86
CA LEU A 141 -2.69 -16.02 9.60
C LEU A 141 -2.76 -14.56 9.11
N GLY A 142 -2.92 -13.60 10.03
CA GLY A 142 -2.83 -12.18 9.72
C GLY A 142 -1.45 -11.82 9.16
N VAL A 143 -0.37 -12.31 9.79
CA VAL A 143 1.01 -12.14 9.30
C VAL A 143 1.17 -12.74 7.91
N LEU A 144 0.66 -13.96 7.66
CA LEU A 144 0.75 -14.60 6.35
C LEU A 144 0.06 -13.77 5.26
N TYR A 145 -1.15 -13.26 5.53
CA TYR A 145 -1.86 -12.42 4.57
C TYR A 145 -1.08 -11.14 4.24
N VAL A 146 -0.52 -10.48 5.24
CA VAL A 146 0.24 -9.25 5.03
C VAL A 146 1.58 -9.52 4.33
N LEU A 147 2.24 -10.65 4.59
CA LEU A 147 3.44 -11.05 3.85
C LEU A 147 3.13 -11.34 2.37
N ILE A 148 1.96 -11.94 2.06
CA ILE A 148 1.50 -12.09 0.68
C ILE A 148 1.27 -10.71 0.06
N ALA A 149 0.64 -9.78 0.78
CA ALA A 149 0.47 -8.40 0.31
C ALA A 149 1.81 -7.72 0.03
N GLY A 150 2.79 -7.84 0.93
CA GLY A 150 4.15 -7.32 0.73
C GLY A 150 4.84 -7.93 -0.48
N GLY A 151 4.72 -9.25 -0.69
CA GLY A 151 5.21 -9.93 -1.89
C GLY A 151 4.56 -9.41 -3.18
N CYS A 152 3.24 -9.17 -3.13
CA CYS A 152 2.52 -8.53 -4.24
C CYS A 152 3.00 -7.08 -4.45
N TRP A 153 3.30 -6.34 -3.38
CA TRP A 153 3.85 -4.98 -3.49
C TRP A 153 5.23 -5.00 -4.16
N ALA A 154 6.10 -5.94 -3.79
CA ALA A 154 7.36 -6.14 -4.49
C ALA A 154 7.16 -6.42 -5.99
N ALA A 155 6.27 -7.35 -6.33
CA ALA A 155 5.93 -7.66 -7.72
C ALA A 155 5.33 -6.45 -8.46
N TYR A 156 4.44 -5.69 -7.80
CA TYR A 156 3.89 -4.44 -8.30
C TYR A 156 4.98 -3.44 -8.68
N ILE A 157 5.98 -3.21 -7.82
CA ILE A 157 7.08 -2.28 -8.10
C ILE A 157 7.83 -2.68 -9.39
N LEU A 158 8.14 -3.97 -9.54
CA LEU A 158 8.85 -4.50 -10.71
C LEU A 158 8.02 -4.41 -11.99
N ILE A 159 6.71 -4.70 -11.91
CA ILE A 159 5.80 -4.60 -13.05
C ILE A 159 5.57 -3.13 -13.42
N ALA A 160 5.41 -2.24 -12.44
CA ALA A 160 5.19 -0.82 -12.66
C ALA A 160 6.34 -0.16 -13.41
N GLN A 161 7.59 -0.54 -13.12
CA GLN A 161 8.76 -0.08 -13.89
C GLN A 161 8.66 -0.45 -15.38
N SER A 162 8.19 -1.66 -15.68
CA SER A 162 8.00 -2.13 -17.06
C SER A 162 6.78 -1.49 -17.71
N ALA A 163 5.67 -1.36 -16.98
CA ALA A 163 4.44 -0.72 -17.46
C ALA A 163 4.64 0.77 -17.74
N GLY A 164 5.47 1.47 -16.95
CA GLY A 164 5.79 2.89 -17.17
C GLY A 164 6.50 3.17 -18.49
N ARG A 165 7.15 2.18 -19.10
CA ARG A 165 7.75 2.27 -20.44
C ARG A 165 6.73 2.09 -21.57
N VAL A 166 5.58 1.48 -21.27
CA VAL A 166 4.54 1.11 -22.23
C VAL A 166 3.40 2.13 -22.20
N PHE A 167 2.98 2.53 -21.01
CA PHE A 167 1.84 3.40 -20.82
C PHE A 167 2.24 4.84 -20.48
N PRO A 168 1.78 5.85 -21.24
CA PRO A 168 2.04 7.24 -20.90
C PRO A 168 1.30 7.66 -19.61
N GLY A 169 1.98 8.39 -18.76
CA GLY A 169 1.41 8.91 -17.52
C GLY A 169 0.88 7.79 -16.61
N SER A 170 -0.33 7.94 -16.08
CA SER A 170 -0.96 6.97 -15.17
C SER A 170 -1.97 6.03 -15.86
N HIS A 171 -1.95 5.91 -17.21
CA HIS A 171 -2.86 5.03 -17.92
C HIS A 171 -2.70 3.56 -17.49
N GLY A 172 -1.45 3.10 -17.27
CA GLY A 172 -1.18 1.74 -16.78
C GLY A 172 -1.82 1.46 -15.43
N VAL A 173 -1.74 2.41 -14.50
CA VAL A 173 -2.35 2.30 -13.17
C VAL A 173 -3.89 2.31 -13.26
N ALA A 174 -4.46 3.15 -14.12
CA ALA A 174 -5.91 3.21 -14.31
C ALA A 174 -6.46 1.88 -14.89
N PHE A 175 -5.78 1.27 -15.87
CA PHE A 175 -6.13 -0.06 -16.36
C PHE A 175 -5.94 -1.14 -15.31
N ALA A 176 -4.82 -1.09 -14.58
CA ALA A 176 -4.55 -2.06 -13.52
C ALA A 176 -5.62 -1.99 -12.43
N MET A 177 -6.03 -0.81 -12.00
CA MET A 177 -7.07 -0.64 -10.99
C MET A 177 -8.44 -1.11 -11.52
N ALA A 178 -8.74 -0.89 -12.83
CA ALA A 178 -9.94 -1.40 -13.49
C ALA A 178 -10.00 -2.94 -13.56
N ILE A 179 -8.88 -3.62 -13.41
CA ILE A 179 -8.79 -5.08 -13.33
C ILE A 179 -8.74 -5.53 -11.86
N ALA A 180 -8.06 -4.77 -11.01
CA ALA A 180 -7.82 -5.11 -9.62
C ALA A 180 -9.10 -5.36 -8.81
N TRP A 181 -10.18 -4.61 -9.08
CA TRP A 181 -11.45 -4.77 -8.36
C TRP A 181 -12.15 -6.12 -8.62
N LEU A 182 -11.80 -6.82 -9.72
CA LEU A 182 -12.32 -8.15 -10.02
C LEU A 182 -11.81 -9.22 -9.05
N VAL A 183 -10.63 -9.01 -8.45
CA VAL A 183 -10.04 -9.97 -7.51
C VAL A 183 -10.87 -10.09 -6.22
N PRO A 184 -11.23 -9.00 -5.51
CA PRO A 184 -12.08 -9.08 -4.34
C PRO A 184 -13.57 -9.26 -4.68
N LEU A 185 -13.99 -9.36 -5.95
CA LEU A 185 -15.40 -9.36 -6.34
C LEU A 185 -16.19 -10.51 -5.69
N ALA A 186 -15.75 -11.75 -5.89
CA ALA A 186 -16.47 -12.92 -5.36
C ALA A 186 -16.43 -12.98 -3.83
N PRO A 187 -15.25 -12.92 -3.15
CA PRO A 187 -15.22 -12.92 -1.68
C PRO A 187 -15.88 -11.67 -1.09
N GLY A 188 -15.77 -10.51 -1.74
CA GLY A 188 -16.38 -9.27 -1.26
C GLY A 188 -17.92 -9.29 -1.30
N ILE A 189 -18.51 -9.90 -2.35
CA ILE A 189 -19.97 -10.11 -2.40
C ILE A 189 -20.39 -11.11 -1.33
N ALA A 190 -19.61 -12.16 -1.11
CA ALA A 190 -19.91 -13.17 -0.10
C ALA A 190 -19.86 -12.59 1.33
N ASP A 191 -18.86 -11.74 1.65
CA ASP A 191 -18.72 -11.10 2.96
C ASP A 191 -19.80 -10.04 3.20
N ALA A 192 -20.00 -9.15 2.24
CA ALA A 192 -20.82 -7.95 2.45
C ALA A 192 -22.32 -8.16 2.15
N GLY A 193 -22.67 -9.10 1.27
CA GLY A 193 -24.05 -9.41 0.92
C GLY A 193 -24.86 -8.15 0.53
N SER A 194 -26.04 -7.99 1.17
CA SER A 194 -26.93 -6.84 0.93
C SER A 194 -26.38 -5.50 1.46
N SER A 195 -25.37 -5.52 2.32
CA SER A 195 -24.73 -4.31 2.82
C SER A 195 -24.08 -3.49 1.71
N LEU A 196 -23.70 -4.11 0.58
CA LEU A 196 -23.21 -3.42 -0.63
C LEU A 196 -24.24 -2.44 -1.23
N LEU A 197 -25.51 -2.56 -0.88
CA LEU A 197 -26.56 -1.68 -1.40
C LEU A 197 -26.86 -0.50 -0.46
N LYS A 198 -26.22 -0.42 0.71
CA LYS A 198 -26.42 0.69 1.66
C LYS A 198 -25.70 1.95 1.16
N PRO A 199 -26.43 3.06 0.85
CA PRO A 199 -25.81 4.27 0.28
C PRO A 199 -24.71 4.87 1.15
N GLY A 200 -24.85 4.82 2.47
CA GLY A 200 -23.84 5.32 3.42
C GLY A 200 -22.52 4.56 3.31
N LEU A 201 -22.55 3.21 3.19
CA LEU A 201 -21.35 2.38 3.03
C LEU A 201 -20.69 2.58 1.67
N LEU A 202 -21.49 2.80 0.62
CA LEU A 202 -20.95 3.16 -0.70
C LEU A 202 -20.26 4.52 -0.67
N ALA A 203 -20.85 5.52 0.00
CA ALA A 203 -20.23 6.83 0.17
C ALA A 203 -18.92 6.75 0.97
N SER A 204 -18.89 5.97 2.07
CA SER A 204 -17.68 5.71 2.85
C SER A 204 -16.62 4.99 2.00
N GLY A 205 -17.02 3.99 1.23
CA GLY A 205 -16.12 3.28 0.31
C GLY A 205 -15.55 4.19 -0.78
N ALA A 206 -16.35 5.13 -1.30
CA ALA A 206 -15.88 6.15 -2.25
C ALA A 206 -14.84 7.08 -1.57
N ALA A 207 -15.11 7.55 -0.36
CA ALA A 207 -14.16 8.36 0.41
C ALA A 207 -12.84 7.60 0.65
N VAL A 208 -12.92 6.34 1.10
CA VAL A 208 -11.75 5.49 1.29
C VAL A 208 -10.99 5.27 -0.02
N GLY A 209 -11.69 5.02 -1.13
CA GLY A 209 -11.06 4.86 -2.45
C GLY A 209 -10.32 6.12 -2.91
N LEU A 210 -10.87 7.30 -2.66
CA LEU A 210 -10.22 8.59 -2.96
C LEU A 210 -9.00 8.82 -2.06
N LEU A 211 -9.15 8.64 -0.74
CA LEU A 211 -8.08 8.84 0.24
C LEU A 211 -6.91 7.87 0.04
N SER A 212 -7.19 6.63 -0.32
CA SER A 212 -6.17 5.59 -0.47
C SER A 212 -5.59 5.48 -1.88
N SER A 213 -6.10 6.22 -2.87
CA SER A 213 -5.63 6.09 -4.25
C SER A 213 -5.53 7.42 -4.98
N ALA A 214 -6.64 8.11 -5.27
CA ALA A 214 -6.62 9.28 -6.15
C ALA A 214 -5.80 10.43 -5.56
N ILE A 215 -5.94 10.72 -4.28
CA ILE A 215 -5.21 11.77 -3.58
C ILE A 215 -3.72 11.44 -3.48
N PRO A 216 -3.30 10.27 -2.88
CA PRO A 216 -1.89 9.97 -2.72
C PRO A 216 -1.17 9.86 -4.07
N TYR A 217 -1.71 9.16 -5.06
CA TYR A 217 -1.06 9.07 -6.37
C TYR A 217 -0.82 10.43 -7.02
N SER A 218 -1.74 11.39 -6.86
CA SER A 218 -1.58 12.73 -7.39
C SER A 218 -0.46 13.49 -6.66
N LEU A 219 -0.42 13.40 -5.33
CA LEU A 219 0.57 14.09 -4.50
C LEU A 219 1.97 13.50 -4.67
N GLU A 220 2.07 12.18 -4.66
CA GLU A 220 3.33 11.44 -4.81
C GLU A 220 3.94 11.62 -6.20
N THR A 221 3.11 11.54 -7.26
CA THR A 221 3.57 11.81 -8.62
C THR A 221 4.12 13.22 -8.75
N GLU A 222 3.45 14.20 -8.16
CA GLU A 222 3.93 15.59 -8.20
C GLU A 222 5.20 15.78 -7.37
N ALA A 223 5.32 15.11 -6.23
CA ALA A 223 6.54 15.13 -5.43
C ALA A 223 7.72 14.51 -6.18
N LEU A 224 7.54 13.33 -6.79
CA LEU A 224 8.56 12.63 -7.57
C LEU A 224 9.08 13.43 -8.78
N ARG A 225 8.31 14.37 -9.29
CA ARG A 225 8.78 15.30 -10.35
C ARG A 225 9.77 16.33 -9.84
N ARG A 226 9.87 16.54 -8.52
CA ARG A 226 10.62 17.64 -7.90
C ARG A 226 11.74 17.19 -6.98
N ILE A 227 11.74 15.92 -6.55
CA ILE A 227 12.78 15.37 -5.67
C ILE A 227 13.34 14.07 -6.24
N PRO A 228 14.62 13.74 -5.95
CA PRO A 228 15.22 12.48 -6.35
C PRO A 228 14.49 11.28 -5.72
N ALA A 229 14.46 10.14 -6.43
CA ALA A 229 13.76 8.94 -6.01
C ALA A 229 14.25 8.39 -4.66
N ASN A 230 15.55 8.51 -4.35
CA ASN A 230 16.09 8.10 -3.06
C ASN A 230 15.56 8.96 -1.90
N VAL A 231 15.41 10.28 -2.10
CA VAL A 231 14.80 11.18 -1.10
C VAL A 231 13.34 10.83 -0.90
N PHE A 232 12.61 10.57 -1.99
CA PHE A 232 11.24 10.10 -1.92
C PHE A 232 11.12 8.78 -1.13
N GLY A 233 12.00 7.80 -1.40
CA GLY A 233 12.04 6.53 -0.68
C GLY A 233 12.30 6.68 0.83
N VAL A 234 13.16 7.63 1.24
CA VAL A 234 13.36 7.96 2.65
C VAL A 234 12.08 8.47 3.31
N LEU A 235 11.34 9.34 2.61
CA LEU A 235 10.08 9.87 3.12
C LEU A 235 9.00 8.77 3.21
N MET A 236 8.92 7.90 2.20
CA MET A 236 8.01 6.74 2.20
C MET A 236 8.31 5.75 3.33
N SER A 237 9.56 5.66 3.78
CA SER A 237 9.91 4.78 4.92
C SER A 237 9.27 5.18 6.25
N LEU A 238 8.67 6.37 6.34
CA LEU A 238 7.84 6.79 7.48
C LEU A 238 6.44 6.18 7.48
N GLU A 239 6.05 5.51 6.40
CA GLU A 239 4.70 4.94 6.22
C GLU A 239 4.26 4.03 7.38
N PRO A 240 5.09 3.11 7.90
CA PRO A 240 4.72 2.31 9.06
C PRO A 240 4.48 3.12 10.33
N ALA A 241 5.24 4.18 10.54
CA ALA A 241 5.07 5.05 11.70
C ALA A 241 3.77 5.90 11.60
N VAL A 242 3.45 6.39 10.40
CA VAL A 242 2.19 7.10 10.14
C VAL A 242 1.01 6.16 10.26
N ALA A 243 1.14 4.90 9.82
CA ALA A 243 0.12 3.86 9.98
C ALA A 243 -0.17 3.58 11.47
N ALA A 244 0.88 3.44 12.27
CA ALA A 244 0.74 3.26 13.72
C ALA A 244 0.02 4.45 14.38
N LEU A 245 0.38 5.67 13.99
CA LEU A 245 -0.28 6.88 14.48
C LEU A 245 -1.75 6.95 14.04
N ALA A 246 -2.06 6.58 12.79
CA ALA A 246 -3.45 6.52 12.31
C ALA A 246 -4.26 5.45 13.05
N GLY A 247 -3.67 4.29 13.32
CA GLY A 247 -4.27 3.24 14.14
C GLY A 247 -4.57 3.71 15.57
N PHE A 248 -3.63 4.41 16.19
CA PHE A 248 -3.82 4.98 17.52
C PHE A 248 -4.94 6.04 17.54
N VAL A 249 -4.89 7.02 16.63
CA VAL A 249 -5.82 8.17 16.65
C VAL A 249 -7.22 7.80 16.18
N VAL A 250 -7.36 6.97 15.15
CA VAL A 250 -8.65 6.67 14.50
C VAL A 250 -9.29 5.40 15.06
N LEU A 251 -8.46 4.38 15.34
CA LEU A 251 -8.95 3.07 15.75
C LEU A 251 -8.81 2.81 17.26
N GLY A 252 -8.15 3.71 18.00
CA GLY A 252 -7.88 3.52 19.44
C GLY A 252 -6.93 2.34 19.72
N GLN A 253 -6.07 2.00 18.78
CA GLN A 253 -5.10 0.91 18.93
C GLN A 253 -3.93 1.36 19.79
N ASP A 254 -3.64 0.65 20.87
CA ASP A 254 -2.48 0.91 21.72
C ASP A 254 -1.25 0.19 21.18
N LEU A 255 -0.13 0.92 21.16
CA LEU A 255 1.17 0.37 20.76
C LEU A 255 2.06 0.22 21.99
N GLY A 256 2.47 -1.00 22.28
CA GLY A 256 3.48 -1.27 23.29
C GLY A 256 4.88 -0.83 22.85
N LEU A 257 5.80 -0.78 23.81
CA LEU A 257 7.19 -0.43 23.51
C LEU A 257 7.83 -1.37 22.48
N ARG A 258 7.44 -2.64 22.49
CA ARG A 258 7.92 -3.66 21.54
C ARG A 258 7.54 -3.31 20.10
N GLU A 259 6.27 -2.95 19.88
CA GLU A 259 5.75 -2.55 18.58
C GLU A 259 6.44 -1.26 18.08
N ILE A 260 6.62 -0.29 18.95
CA ILE A 260 7.31 0.98 18.63
C ILE A 260 8.77 0.71 18.21
N VAL A 261 9.50 -0.13 18.95
CA VAL A 261 10.89 -0.48 18.62
C VAL A 261 10.97 -1.26 17.30
N ALA A 262 10.06 -2.19 17.06
CA ALA A 262 10.01 -2.98 15.84
C ALA A 262 9.70 -2.11 14.61
N ILE A 263 8.73 -1.20 14.70
CA ILE A 263 8.42 -0.21 13.67
C ILE A 263 9.67 0.66 13.39
N GLY A 264 10.33 1.12 14.45
CA GLY A 264 11.57 1.90 14.36
C GLY A 264 12.68 1.15 13.61
N PHE A 265 12.81 -0.16 13.79
CA PHE A 265 13.79 -0.97 13.05
C PHE A 265 13.49 -1.02 11.56
N VAL A 266 12.21 -1.22 11.16
CA VAL A 266 11.82 -1.27 9.75
C VAL A 266 11.94 0.10 9.10
N VAL A 267 11.54 1.18 9.78
CA VAL A 267 11.71 2.55 9.31
C VAL A 267 13.20 2.88 9.10
N ALA A 268 14.05 2.55 10.07
CA ALA A 268 15.49 2.78 9.96
C ALA A 268 16.12 1.95 8.82
N ALA A 269 15.70 0.70 8.66
CA ALA A 269 16.18 -0.17 7.60
C ALA A 269 15.82 0.40 6.21
N SER A 270 14.56 0.78 6.01
CA SER A 270 14.08 1.34 4.75
C SER A 270 14.75 2.68 4.41
N ALA A 271 14.86 3.57 5.40
CA ALA A 271 15.58 4.84 5.24
C ALA A 271 17.06 4.62 4.92
N GLY A 272 17.71 3.67 5.61
CA GLY A 272 19.13 3.35 5.39
C GLY A 272 19.42 2.86 3.97
N VAL A 273 18.60 1.97 3.43
CA VAL A 273 18.70 1.52 2.02
C VAL A 273 18.46 2.68 1.06
N SER A 274 17.42 3.49 1.29
CA SER A 274 17.06 4.60 0.41
C SER A 274 18.13 5.69 0.34
N ILE A 275 18.77 6.03 1.48
CA ILE A 275 19.89 6.99 1.53
C ILE A 275 21.12 6.45 0.79
N ALA A 276 21.35 5.14 0.88
CA ALA A 276 22.52 4.50 0.30
C ALA A 276 22.42 4.29 -1.22
N THR A 277 21.23 4.37 -1.80
CA THR A 277 21.01 4.22 -3.24
C THR A 277 21.35 5.53 -3.96
N PRO A 278 22.32 5.54 -4.92
CA PRO A 278 22.63 6.72 -5.69
C PRO A 278 21.40 7.19 -6.48
N PRO A 279 21.24 8.49 -6.74
CA PRO A 279 20.24 8.97 -7.69
C PRO A 279 20.46 8.29 -9.05
N GLU A 280 19.41 7.80 -9.67
CA GLU A 280 19.48 7.32 -11.06
C GLU A 280 19.89 8.52 -11.95
N ALA A 281 20.96 8.33 -12.74
CA ALA A 281 21.49 9.32 -13.65
C ALA A 281 20.62 9.45 -14.92
#